data_2f80bd256ccbeb9a34b0f3ceb6497e8c
#
_entry.id   2f80bd256ccbeb9a34b0f3ceb6497e8c
#
_cell.length_a   1.000
_cell.length_b   1.000
_cell.length_c   1.000
_cell.angle_alpha   90.00
_cell.angle_beta   90.00
_cell.angle_gamma   90.00
#
_symmetry.space_group_name_H-M   'P 1'
#
loop_
_entity.id
_entity.type
_entity.pdbx_description
1 polymer ?
#
loop_
_entity_poly.entity_id
_entity_poly.type
_entity_poly.pdbx_seq_one_letter_code
_entity_poly.pdbx_strand_id
1 'polypeptide(L)'
;MTVEVIGSDSGKVIQGSVGELAYKGPQITKGYLNDGNKTKAVFVQFDWDESGDIWYKSGDLGFLNDEGYFECVGRKDNQIKLGGRRIEIGEIESALSKFDLLQDVVVVAIKDEDKMTTGCVAFTTNTINEEEKSDIRKESAQYLEQIFFPKRIVTIDEFSRLPSGKIDRKELSLMAQKL
;
A
#
# COMPACT_ATOMS: atom_id res chain seq x y z
N MET A 1 24.78 -1.21 -0.62
CA MET A 1 23.44 -1.81 -0.51
C MET A 1 22.96 -2.19 -1.89
N THR A 2 22.54 -3.43 -2.08
CA THR A 2 21.94 -3.90 -3.33
C THR A 2 20.43 -3.93 -3.16
N VAL A 3 19.70 -3.54 -4.19
CA VAL A 3 18.22 -3.58 -4.23
C VAL A 3 17.80 -4.38 -5.45
N GLU A 4 16.76 -5.19 -5.30
CA GLU A 4 16.12 -5.91 -6.40
C GLU A 4 14.61 -5.87 -6.27
N VAL A 5 13.91 -5.99 -7.39
CA VAL A 5 12.46 -6.11 -7.45
C VAL A 5 12.11 -7.59 -7.64
N ILE A 6 11.30 -8.13 -6.72
CA ILE A 6 11.03 -9.57 -6.63
C ILE A 6 9.55 -9.83 -6.93
N GLY A 7 9.29 -10.75 -7.84
CA GLY A 7 7.95 -11.22 -8.19
C GLY A 7 7.33 -12.13 -7.12
N SER A 8 6.07 -12.51 -7.34
CA SER A 8 5.33 -13.40 -6.44
C SER A 8 5.92 -14.81 -6.37
N ASP A 9 6.64 -15.23 -7.39
CA ASP A 9 7.36 -16.52 -7.50
C ASP A 9 8.78 -16.49 -6.91
N SER A 10 9.16 -15.37 -6.27
CA SER A 10 10.49 -15.11 -5.72
C SER A 10 11.60 -14.92 -6.78
N GLY A 11 11.26 -14.87 -8.06
CA GLY A 11 12.17 -14.50 -9.14
C GLY A 11 12.34 -12.98 -9.27
N LYS A 12 13.45 -12.55 -9.90
CA LYS A 12 13.59 -11.16 -10.29
C LYS A 12 12.57 -10.78 -11.35
N VAL A 13 11.98 -9.59 -11.25
CA VAL A 13 11.10 -9.08 -12.30
C VAL A 13 11.85 -8.25 -13.33
N ILE A 14 11.27 -8.13 -14.53
CA ILE A 14 11.82 -7.28 -15.58
C ILE A 14 11.65 -5.79 -15.23
N GLN A 15 12.53 -4.95 -15.74
CA GLN A 15 12.46 -3.50 -15.60
C GLN A 15 11.06 -2.97 -15.96
N GLY A 16 10.57 -2.01 -15.19
CA GLY A 16 9.22 -1.44 -15.33
C GLY A 16 8.10 -2.28 -14.69
N SER A 17 8.38 -3.54 -14.31
CA SER A 17 7.38 -4.37 -13.63
C SER A 17 7.39 -4.15 -12.12
N VAL A 18 6.20 -4.06 -11.52
CA VAL A 18 6.04 -3.91 -10.07
C VAL A 18 6.26 -5.24 -9.36
N GLY A 19 7.06 -5.20 -8.29
CA GLY A 19 7.29 -6.34 -7.40
C GLY A 19 7.69 -5.87 -6.01
N GLU A 20 7.98 -6.81 -5.11
CA GLU A 20 8.42 -6.49 -3.75
C GLU A 20 9.89 -6.05 -3.76
N LEU A 21 10.20 -4.93 -3.12
CA LEU A 21 11.57 -4.47 -2.97
C LEU A 21 12.31 -5.31 -1.94
N ALA A 22 13.39 -5.96 -2.37
CA ALA A 22 14.28 -6.72 -1.51
C ALA A 22 15.67 -6.07 -1.45
N TYR A 23 16.30 -6.14 -0.28
CA TYR A 23 17.56 -5.46 0.01
C TYR A 23 18.58 -6.43 0.54
N LYS A 24 19.87 -6.27 0.13
CA LYS A 24 21.01 -6.91 0.79
C LYS A 24 22.16 -5.95 1.02
N GLY A 25 22.98 -6.24 2.02
CA GLY A 25 24.18 -5.49 2.35
C GLY A 25 24.39 -5.29 3.84
N PRO A 26 25.47 -4.63 4.23
CA PRO A 26 25.86 -4.48 5.64
C PRO A 26 24.89 -3.65 6.50
N GLN A 27 23.96 -2.90 5.86
CA GLN A 27 22.95 -2.12 6.55
C GLN A 27 21.75 -2.97 7.00
N ILE A 28 21.61 -4.21 6.49
CA ILE A 28 20.51 -5.09 6.82
C ILE A 28 20.77 -5.71 8.20
N THR A 29 19.79 -5.58 9.11
CA THR A 29 19.85 -6.25 10.40
C THR A 29 19.78 -7.77 10.25
N LYS A 30 20.20 -8.51 11.29
CA LYS A 30 20.16 -9.97 11.30
C LYS A 30 18.75 -10.57 11.52
N GLY A 31 17.78 -9.74 11.86
CA GLY A 31 16.41 -10.20 12.12
C GLY A 31 15.68 -9.34 13.16
N TYR A 32 14.48 -9.78 13.51
CA TYR A 32 13.65 -9.17 14.57
C TYR A 32 14.00 -9.78 15.94
N LEU A 33 14.19 -8.93 16.93
CA LEU A 33 14.50 -9.36 18.29
C LEU A 33 13.33 -10.18 18.85
N ASN A 34 13.65 -11.39 19.35
CA ASN A 34 12.69 -12.35 19.93
C ASN A 34 11.52 -12.75 19.02
N ASP A 35 11.64 -12.55 17.69
CA ASP A 35 10.63 -12.99 16.72
C ASP A 35 11.26 -13.74 15.55
N GLY A 36 11.56 -15.01 15.81
CA GLY A 36 12.17 -15.90 14.81
C GLY A 36 11.24 -16.22 13.64
N ASN A 37 9.92 -16.24 13.86
CA ASN A 37 8.95 -16.51 12.79
C ASN A 37 8.91 -15.34 11.80
N LYS A 38 8.82 -14.12 12.30
CA LYS A 38 8.86 -12.93 11.46
C LYS A 38 10.21 -12.79 10.75
N THR A 39 11.30 -13.10 11.44
CA THR A 39 12.64 -13.11 10.84
C THR A 39 12.68 -14.03 9.63
N LYS A 40 12.30 -15.32 9.79
CA LYS A 40 12.31 -16.31 8.69
C LYS A 40 11.38 -15.95 7.54
N ALA A 41 10.29 -15.21 7.80
CA ALA A 41 9.33 -14.80 6.77
C ALA A 41 9.89 -13.73 5.81
N VAL A 42 10.82 -12.88 6.29
CA VAL A 42 11.29 -11.73 5.51
C VAL A 42 12.79 -11.70 5.26
N PHE A 43 13.59 -12.47 6.00
CA PHE A 43 15.03 -12.63 5.74
C PHE A 43 15.23 -13.97 5.04
N VAL A 44 15.47 -13.93 3.74
CA VAL A 44 15.49 -15.10 2.86
C VAL A 44 16.75 -15.16 2.00
N GLN A 45 17.06 -16.34 1.51
CA GLN A 45 18.01 -16.53 0.41
C GLN A 45 17.22 -16.77 -0.87
N PHE A 46 17.72 -16.30 -1.99
CA PHE A 46 17.12 -16.53 -3.30
C PHE A 46 18.03 -17.45 -4.12
N ASP A 47 17.45 -18.44 -4.79
CA ASP A 47 18.19 -19.43 -5.59
C ASP A 47 18.97 -18.78 -6.77
N TRP A 48 18.50 -17.61 -7.24
CA TRP A 48 19.17 -16.85 -8.30
C TRP A 48 20.37 -16.01 -7.81
N ASP A 49 20.59 -15.89 -6.48
CA ASP A 49 21.72 -15.17 -5.90
C ASP A 49 22.82 -16.17 -5.47
N GLU A 50 23.76 -16.42 -6.35
CA GLU A 50 24.89 -17.36 -6.13
C GLU A 50 25.79 -16.96 -4.94
N SER A 51 25.70 -15.72 -4.45
CA SER A 51 26.47 -15.29 -3.28
C SER A 51 26.07 -15.98 -1.99
N GLY A 52 24.85 -16.52 -1.94
CA GLY A 52 24.26 -17.10 -0.73
C GLY A 52 23.93 -16.08 0.36
N ASP A 53 23.94 -14.79 0.02
CA ASP A 53 23.62 -13.70 0.94
C ASP A 53 22.16 -13.71 1.39
N ILE A 54 21.92 -13.15 2.57
CA ILE A 54 20.56 -12.94 3.08
C ILE A 54 19.99 -11.65 2.51
N TRP A 55 18.79 -11.74 1.97
CA TRP A 55 17.99 -10.62 1.50
C TRP A 55 16.85 -10.32 2.48
N TYR A 56 16.60 -9.05 2.69
CA TYR A 56 15.47 -8.55 3.45
C TYR A 56 14.33 -8.15 2.51
N LYS A 57 13.21 -8.85 2.57
CA LYS A 57 11.95 -8.51 1.89
C LYS A 57 11.26 -7.42 2.69
N SER A 58 11.19 -6.22 2.13
CA SER A 58 10.71 -5.05 2.87
C SER A 58 9.18 -5.02 3.06
N GLY A 59 8.45 -5.71 2.20
CA GLY A 59 7.02 -5.56 2.05
C GLY A 59 6.63 -4.29 1.30
N ASP A 60 7.57 -3.47 0.86
CA ASP A 60 7.30 -2.36 -0.03
C ASP A 60 7.24 -2.88 -1.48
N LEU A 61 6.30 -2.37 -2.25
CA LEU A 61 6.18 -2.61 -3.68
C LEU A 61 6.82 -1.47 -4.45
N GLY A 62 7.49 -1.80 -5.51
CA GLY A 62 8.14 -0.83 -6.36
C GLY A 62 8.56 -1.43 -7.69
N PHE A 63 9.17 -0.62 -8.52
CA PHE A 63 9.72 -1.02 -9.82
C PHE A 63 11.00 -0.22 -10.12
N LEU A 64 11.80 -0.73 -11.04
CA LEU A 64 12.95 -0.02 -11.59
C LEU A 64 12.48 0.74 -12.83
N ASN A 65 12.55 2.08 -12.81
CA ASN A 65 12.14 2.92 -13.94
C ASN A 65 13.19 2.93 -15.05
N ASP A 66 12.87 3.57 -16.17
CA ASP A 66 13.73 3.64 -17.35
C ASP A 66 15.02 4.47 -17.11
N GLU A 67 15.02 5.31 -16.10
CA GLU A 67 16.18 6.11 -15.68
C GLU A 67 17.11 5.35 -14.73
N GLY A 68 16.74 4.13 -14.31
CA GLY A 68 17.51 3.28 -13.40
C GLY A 68 17.29 3.59 -11.91
N TYR A 69 16.22 4.29 -11.55
CA TYR A 69 15.82 4.53 -10.16
C TYR A 69 14.74 3.56 -9.71
N PHE A 70 14.80 3.15 -8.43
CA PHE A 70 13.72 2.40 -7.79
C PHE A 70 12.64 3.36 -7.31
N GLU A 71 11.44 3.16 -7.81
CA GLU A 71 10.24 3.89 -7.37
C GLU A 71 9.39 3.01 -6.49
N CYS A 72 9.03 3.50 -5.29
CA CYS A 72 8.13 2.81 -4.37
C CYS A 72 6.68 3.23 -4.66
N VAL A 73 5.82 2.24 -4.92
CA VAL A 73 4.40 2.46 -5.24
C VAL A 73 3.44 2.12 -4.10
N GLY A 74 3.94 1.50 -3.02
CA GLY A 74 3.11 1.17 -1.88
C GLY A 74 3.65 0.04 -1.01
N ARG A 75 2.73 -0.62 -0.28
CA ARG A 75 3.04 -1.74 0.60
C ARG A 75 2.27 -2.99 0.18
N LYS A 76 2.93 -4.14 0.19
CA LYS A 76 2.34 -5.46 -0.14
C LYS A 76 1.16 -5.83 0.78
N ASP A 77 1.20 -5.40 2.02
CA ASP A 77 0.19 -5.63 3.05
C ASP A 77 -1.01 -4.66 2.95
N ASN A 78 -0.90 -3.63 2.09
CA ASN A 78 -1.96 -2.65 1.83
C ASN A 78 -2.76 -2.94 0.54
N GLN A 79 -2.58 -4.12 -0.05
CA GLN A 79 -3.38 -4.53 -1.20
C GLN A 79 -4.80 -4.89 -0.80
N ILE A 80 -5.76 -4.46 -1.61
CA ILE A 80 -7.14 -4.91 -1.52
C ILE A 80 -7.51 -5.70 -2.78
N LYS A 81 -8.37 -6.70 -2.59
CA LYS A 81 -8.90 -7.51 -3.69
C LYS A 81 -10.41 -7.35 -3.73
N LEU A 82 -10.92 -6.79 -4.83
CA LEU A 82 -12.34 -6.54 -5.07
C LEU A 82 -12.74 -7.10 -6.42
N GLY A 83 -13.80 -7.90 -6.45
CA GLY A 83 -14.31 -8.48 -7.70
C GLY A 83 -13.26 -9.27 -8.50
N GLY A 84 -12.31 -9.93 -7.81
CA GLY A 84 -11.21 -10.66 -8.44
C GLY A 84 -10.03 -9.80 -8.92
N ARG A 85 -10.15 -8.48 -8.84
CA ARG A 85 -9.08 -7.52 -9.18
C ARG A 85 -8.32 -7.10 -7.93
N ARG A 86 -7.07 -6.73 -8.11
CA ARG A 86 -6.17 -6.32 -7.03
C ARG A 86 -5.66 -4.90 -7.28
N ILE A 87 -5.62 -4.09 -6.24
CA ILE A 87 -5.07 -2.74 -6.25
C ILE A 87 -4.36 -2.44 -4.93
N GLU A 88 -3.33 -1.62 -4.96
CA GLU A 88 -2.73 -1.04 -3.77
C GLU A 88 -3.58 0.11 -3.22
N ILE A 89 -3.75 0.18 -1.90
CA ILE A 89 -4.45 1.33 -1.26
C ILE A 89 -3.76 2.65 -1.65
N GLY A 90 -2.43 2.65 -1.75
CA GLY A 90 -1.66 3.82 -2.18
C GLY A 90 -1.98 4.30 -3.59
N GLU A 91 -2.35 3.39 -4.51
CA GLU A 91 -2.80 3.79 -5.86
C GLU A 91 -4.14 4.52 -5.79
N ILE A 92 -5.06 4.05 -4.93
CA ILE A 92 -6.35 4.73 -4.71
C ILE A 92 -6.11 6.12 -4.11
N GLU A 93 -5.25 6.22 -3.09
CA GLU A 93 -4.88 7.50 -2.48
C GLU A 93 -4.24 8.44 -3.49
N SER A 94 -3.31 7.95 -4.30
CA SER A 94 -2.66 8.73 -5.36
C SER A 94 -3.63 9.21 -6.44
N ALA A 95 -4.63 8.41 -6.81
CA ALA A 95 -5.66 8.82 -7.75
C ALA A 95 -6.57 9.90 -7.18
N LEU A 96 -6.94 9.77 -5.89
CA LEU A 96 -7.83 10.70 -5.21
C LEU A 96 -7.12 12.01 -4.81
N SER A 97 -5.84 11.97 -4.45
CA SER A 97 -5.07 13.18 -4.09
C SER A 97 -4.83 14.16 -5.24
N LYS A 98 -5.22 13.79 -6.47
CA LYS A 98 -5.25 14.73 -7.62
C LYS A 98 -6.34 15.79 -7.51
N PHE A 99 -7.32 15.57 -6.64
CA PHE A 99 -8.39 16.51 -6.35
C PHE A 99 -8.00 17.36 -5.13
N ASP A 100 -8.05 18.67 -5.24
CA ASP A 100 -7.62 19.60 -4.18
C ASP A 100 -8.26 19.32 -2.82
N LEU A 101 -9.54 18.92 -2.83
CA LEU A 101 -10.29 18.55 -1.62
C LEU A 101 -9.83 17.20 -0.98
N LEU A 102 -9.01 16.43 -1.66
CA LEU A 102 -8.56 15.10 -1.22
C LEU A 102 -7.03 14.97 -1.16
N GLN A 103 -6.28 16.07 -1.10
CA GLN A 103 -4.81 16.05 -1.03
C GLN A 103 -4.28 15.31 0.21
N ASP A 104 -5.02 15.34 1.31
CA ASP A 104 -4.69 14.66 2.57
C ASP A 104 -5.38 13.29 2.76
N VAL A 105 -5.92 12.73 1.68
CA VAL A 105 -6.74 11.52 1.75
C VAL A 105 -6.00 10.31 2.31
N VAL A 106 -6.68 9.58 3.18
CA VAL A 106 -6.23 8.27 3.70
C VAL A 106 -7.31 7.24 3.44
N VAL A 107 -6.96 6.15 2.78
CA VAL A 107 -7.89 5.09 2.42
C VAL A 107 -7.65 3.86 3.28
N VAL A 108 -8.72 3.24 3.78
CA VAL A 108 -8.66 1.96 4.49
C VAL A 108 -9.66 0.97 3.91
N ALA A 109 -9.29 -0.31 3.93
CA ALA A 109 -10.17 -1.39 3.47
C ALA A 109 -11.29 -1.66 4.47
N ILE A 110 -12.49 -1.95 3.95
CA ILE A 110 -13.62 -2.50 4.72
C ILE A 110 -13.60 -4.02 4.51
N LYS A 111 -13.74 -4.76 5.60
CA LYS A 111 -13.85 -6.22 5.59
C LYS A 111 -15.18 -6.65 6.19
N ASP A 112 -15.74 -7.74 5.66
CA ASP A 112 -16.90 -8.41 6.25
C ASP A 112 -16.50 -9.34 7.41
N GLU A 113 -17.48 -10.08 7.95
CA GLU A 113 -17.28 -11.04 9.04
C GLU A 113 -16.30 -12.15 8.68
N ASP A 114 -16.24 -12.56 7.41
CA ASP A 114 -15.29 -13.53 6.87
C ASP A 114 -13.90 -12.93 6.57
N LYS A 115 -13.64 -11.68 6.98
CA LYS A 115 -12.42 -10.92 6.72
C LYS A 115 -12.12 -10.68 5.25
N MET A 116 -13.11 -10.84 4.38
CA MET A 116 -12.99 -10.53 2.96
C MET A 116 -13.18 -9.03 2.72
N THR A 117 -12.35 -8.45 1.86
CA THR A 117 -12.49 -7.03 1.51
C THR A 117 -13.72 -6.80 0.66
N THR A 118 -14.63 -5.96 1.14
CA THR A 118 -15.88 -5.60 0.46
C THR A 118 -15.86 -4.21 -0.16
N GLY A 119 -14.81 -3.44 0.09
CA GLY A 119 -14.64 -2.09 -0.40
C GLY A 119 -13.58 -1.33 0.38
N CYS A 120 -13.59 -0.01 0.23
CA CYS A 120 -12.77 0.89 1.03
C CYS A 120 -13.54 2.16 1.42
N VAL A 121 -13.02 2.86 2.42
CA VAL A 121 -13.45 4.20 2.87
C VAL A 121 -12.27 5.13 2.74
N ALA A 122 -12.51 6.32 2.23
CA ALA A 122 -11.57 7.43 2.23
C ALA A 122 -11.88 8.39 3.39
N PHE A 123 -10.85 8.82 4.09
CA PHE A 123 -10.92 9.85 5.14
C PHE A 123 -10.14 11.06 4.68
N THR A 124 -10.65 12.26 4.97
CA THR A 124 -9.99 13.54 4.69
C THR A 124 -10.31 14.53 5.81
N THR A 125 -9.48 15.56 6.00
CA THR A 125 -9.76 16.66 6.92
C THR A 125 -10.56 17.78 6.26
N ASN A 126 -10.74 17.76 4.93
CA ASN A 126 -11.51 18.73 4.19
C ASN A 126 -13.01 18.41 4.20
N THR A 127 -13.83 19.43 4.35
CA THR A 127 -15.29 19.29 4.23
C THR A 127 -15.65 19.12 2.75
N ILE A 128 -16.38 18.07 2.42
CA ILE A 128 -16.81 17.76 1.05
C ILE A 128 -18.31 17.51 1.05
N ASN A 129 -19.04 18.25 0.22
CA ASN A 129 -20.48 18.06 0.03
C ASN A 129 -20.79 16.92 -0.96
N GLU A 130 -22.06 16.55 -1.11
CA GLU A 130 -22.47 15.41 -1.95
C GLU A 130 -22.28 15.66 -3.46
N GLU A 131 -22.37 16.93 -3.90
CA GLU A 131 -22.12 17.30 -5.29
C GLU A 131 -20.64 17.14 -5.64
N GLU A 132 -19.75 17.65 -4.79
CA GLU A 132 -18.30 17.49 -4.93
C GLU A 132 -17.88 16.01 -4.91
N LYS A 133 -18.47 15.18 -4.03
CA LYS A 133 -18.23 13.73 -4.02
C LYS A 133 -18.64 13.06 -5.34
N SER A 134 -19.79 13.48 -5.89
CA SER A 134 -20.28 12.97 -7.18
C SER A 134 -19.34 13.34 -8.33
N ASP A 135 -18.84 14.55 -8.35
CA ASP A 135 -17.95 15.03 -9.40
C ASP A 135 -16.56 14.35 -9.29
N ILE A 136 -16.00 14.28 -8.09
CA ILE A 136 -14.78 13.52 -7.84
C ILE A 136 -14.92 12.06 -8.33
N ARG A 137 -16.07 11.42 -8.06
CA ARG A 137 -16.33 10.06 -8.51
C ARG A 137 -16.34 9.93 -10.03
N LYS A 138 -16.95 10.87 -10.74
CA LYS A 138 -17.01 10.87 -12.22
C LYS A 138 -15.63 11.11 -12.82
N GLU A 139 -14.94 12.12 -12.32
CA GLU A 139 -13.64 12.52 -12.87
C GLU A 139 -12.53 11.52 -12.52
N SER A 140 -12.61 10.86 -11.34
CA SER A 140 -11.64 9.83 -10.94
C SER A 140 -11.67 8.60 -11.85
N ALA A 141 -12.74 8.38 -12.63
CA ALA A 141 -12.85 7.24 -13.55
C ALA A 141 -11.73 7.18 -14.61
N GLN A 142 -11.05 8.29 -14.88
CA GLN A 142 -9.88 8.31 -15.77
C GLN A 142 -8.59 7.79 -15.11
N TYR A 143 -8.54 7.71 -13.77
CA TYR A 143 -7.36 7.30 -13.00
C TYR A 143 -7.60 6.03 -12.18
N LEU A 144 -8.87 5.71 -11.88
CA LEU A 144 -9.25 4.66 -10.96
C LEU A 144 -10.47 3.90 -11.49
N GLU A 145 -10.39 2.59 -11.53
CA GLU A 145 -11.56 1.77 -11.85
C GLU A 145 -12.64 1.96 -10.79
N GLN A 146 -13.89 2.10 -11.21
CA GLN A 146 -15.02 2.42 -10.33
C GLN A 146 -15.25 1.40 -9.19
N ILE A 147 -14.82 0.15 -9.37
CA ILE A 147 -14.88 -0.88 -8.33
C ILE A 147 -14.01 -0.55 -7.11
N PHE A 148 -12.93 0.22 -7.32
CA PHE A 148 -11.99 0.65 -6.28
C PHE A 148 -12.30 2.04 -5.71
N PHE A 149 -13.28 2.74 -6.29
CA PHE A 149 -13.70 4.02 -5.73
C PHE A 149 -14.27 3.80 -4.33
N PRO A 150 -13.89 4.64 -3.33
CA PRO A 150 -14.35 4.48 -1.96
C PRO A 150 -15.88 4.45 -1.85
N LYS A 151 -16.42 3.52 -1.07
CA LYS A 151 -17.87 3.46 -0.79
C LYS A 151 -18.37 4.72 -0.08
N ARG A 152 -17.48 5.32 0.74
CA ARG A 152 -17.73 6.58 1.44
C ARG A 152 -16.47 7.42 1.45
N ILE A 153 -16.67 8.76 1.40
CA ILE A 153 -15.65 9.76 1.72
C ILE A 153 -16.14 10.44 3.00
N VAL A 154 -15.33 10.35 4.05
CA VAL A 154 -15.66 10.79 5.41
C VAL A 154 -14.74 11.93 5.80
N THR A 155 -15.33 13.05 6.20
CA THR A 155 -14.59 14.16 6.81
C THR A 155 -14.37 13.88 8.29
N ILE A 156 -13.14 14.07 8.75
CA ILE A 156 -12.75 14.02 10.17
C ILE A 156 -12.01 15.31 10.53
N ASP A 157 -12.01 15.67 11.81
CA ASP A 157 -11.35 16.91 12.25
C ASP A 157 -9.83 16.83 12.08
N GLU A 158 -9.23 15.70 12.44
CA GLU A 158 -7.79 15.46 12.31
C GLU A 158 -7.49 13.96 12.21
N PHE A 159 -6.33 13.62 11.65
CA PHE A 159 -5.81 12.26 11.66
C PHE A 159 -5.05 11.97 12.94
N SER A 160 -5.50 10.95 13.70
CA SER A 160 -4.72 10.41 14.82
C SER A 160 -3.37 9.89 14.33
N ARG A 161 -2.33 10.13 15.14
CA ARG A 161 -0.97 9.74 14.81
C ARG A 161 -0.37 8.85 15.88
N LEU A 162 0.39 7.87 15.42
CA LEU A 162 1.25 7.04 16.28
C LEU A 162 2.39 7.89 16.88
N PRO A 163 3.05 7.44 17.96
CA PRO A 163 4.23 8.14 18.53
C PRO A 163 5.36 8.37 17.50
N SER A 164 5.39 7.61 16.43
CA SER A 164 6.32 7.78 15.30
C SER A 164 5.96 8.94 14.35
N GLY A 165 4.83 9.63 14.57
CA GLY A 165 4.30 10.69 13.71
C GLY A 165 3.48 10.17 12.51
N LYS A 166 3.46 8.86 12.24
CA LYS A 166 2.66 8.27 11.15
C LYS A 166 1.19 8.23 11.51
N ILE A 167 0.30 8.38 10.51
CA ILE A 167 -1.15 8.26 10.68
C ILE A 167 -1.50 6.86 11.22
N ASP A 168 -2.38 6.81 12.23
CA ASP A 168 -2.90 5.55 12.79
C ASP A 168 -4.01 4.97 11.91
N ARG A 169 -3.59 4.22 10.89
CA ARG A 169 -4.53 3.53 9.98
C ARG A 169 -5.38 2.45 10.67
N LYS A 170 -4.93 1.94 11.82
CA LYS A 170 -5.70 0.96 12.58
C LYS A 170 -6.94 1.60 13.19
N GLU A 171 -6.81 2.78 13.75
CA GLU A 171 -7.95 3.55 14.25
C GLU A 171 -8.95 3.86 13.14
N LEU A 172 -8.48 4.38 11.99
CA LEU A 172 -9.31 4.64 10.81
C LEU A 172 -10.03 3.37 10.33
N SER A 173 -9.37 2.22 10.36
CA SER A 173 -10.00 0.94 10.00
C SER A 173 -11.13 0.55 10.97
N LEU A 174 -10.96 0.81 12.28
CA LEU A 174 -12.01 0.60 13.27
C LEU A 174 -13.20 1.56 13.09
N MET A 175 -12.93 2.81 12.71
CA MET A 175 -13.97 3.78 12.37
C MET A 175 -14.75 3.34 11.12
N ALA A 176 -14.04 2.92 10.07
CA ALA A 176 -14.64 2.48 8.81
C ALA A 176 -15.58 1.28 8.96
N GLN A 177 -15.32 0.38 9.93
CA GLN A 177 -16.17 -0.79 10.20
C GLN A 177 -17.49 -0.44 10.89
N LYS A 178 -17.61 0.76 11.48
CA LYS A 178 -18.81 1.23 12.16
C LYS A 178 -19.73 2.06 11.26
N LEU A 179 -19.31 2.37 10.05
CA LEU A 179 -20.03 3.15 9.05
C LEU A 179 -20.94 2.28 8.17
#